data_1972c261ae2a27ef9bb371c5767f3751
#
_entry.id   1972c261ae2a27ef9bb371c5767f3751
#
_cell.length_a   1.000
_cell.length_b   1.000
_cell.length_c   1.000
_cell.angle_alpha   90.00
_cell.angle_beta   90.00
_cell.angle_gamma   90.00
#
_symmetry.space_group_name_H-M   'P 1'
#
loop_
_entity.id
_entity.type
_entity.pdbx_description
1 polymer ?
#
loop_
_entity_poly.entity_id
_entity_poly.type
_entity_poly.pdbx_seq_one_letter_code
_entity_poly.pdbx_strand_id
1 'polypeptide(L)'
;MPYRKVLIIRLSALGDVAMTIPVVYSVCRAYPETTFVMLTQKVASQLFINAPRNLQVVVADVKGRHKGFVGLYHLAREVRRLSIDAVADLHDVLRTKVLRFFFKLWGIRVAVIDKGRKEKQELTSRRAKVLRPLR
;
A
#
# COMPACT_ATOMS: atom_id res chain seq x y z
N MET A 1 5.28 12.11 -12.63
CA MET A 1 4.04 11.56 -12.02
C MET A 1 3.06 12.68 -11.75
N PRO A 2 1.78 12.52 -12.11
CA PRO A 2 0.81 13.60 -11.96
C PRO A 2 0.31 13.82 -10.53
N TYR A 3 0.61 12.91 -9.61
CA TYR A 3 0.13 13.03 -8.24
C TYR A 3 1.18 13.66 -7.34
N ARG A 4 0.72 14.46 -6.39
CA ARG A 4 1.58 15.10 -5.41
C ARG A 4 1.85 14.21 -4.21
N LYS A 5 0.84 13.45 -3.79
CA LYS A 5 0.95 12.64 -2.58
C LYS A 5 0.20 11.33 -2.76
N VAL A 6 0.92 10.24 -2.69
CA VAL A 6 0.38 8.89 -2.95
C VAL A 6 0.46 8.07 -1.67
N LEU A 7 -0.67 7.45 -1.31
CA LEU A 7 -0.72 6.51 -0.21
C LEU A 7 -0.46 5.10 -0.74
N ILE A 8 0.45 4.39 -0.11
CA ILE A 8 0.71 2.99 -0.41
C ILE A 8 0.26 2.17 0.79
N ILE A 9 -0.58 1.17 0.57
CA ILE A 9 -1.13 0.35 1.65
C ILE A 9 -0.60 -1.07 1.57
N ARG A 10 0.08 -1.51 2.61
CA ARG A 10 0.40 -2.92 2.83
C ARG A 10 0.49 -3.15 4.34
N LEU A 11 -0.56 -3.69 4.94
CA LEU A 11 -0.67 -3.79 6.39
C LEU A 11 0.09 -4.98 6.98
N SER A 12 0.17 -6.07 6.25
CA SER A 12 0.82 -7.32 6.69
C SER A 12 1.06 -8.22 5.48
N ALA A 13 1.69 -9.36 5.57
CA ALA A 13 2.40 -9.83 6.73
C ALA A 13 3.79 -9.17 6.78
N LEU A 14 4.51 -9.35 7.89
CA LEU A 14 5.80 -8.69 8.08
C LEU A 14 6.78 -8.95 6.94
N GLY A 15 6.91 -10.22 6.54
CA GLY A 15 7.80 -10.58 5.42
C GLY A 15 7.37 -9.97 4.10
N ASP A 16 6.06 -9.91 3.85
CA ASP A 16 5.52 -9.30 2.63
C ASP A 16 5.77 -7.80 2.60
N VAL A 17 5.62 -7.14 3.74
CA VAL A 17 5.94 -5.72 3.83
C VAL A 17 7.42 -5.50 3.58
N ALA A 18 8.28 -6.33 4.17
CA ALA A 18 9.72 -6.22 3.98
C ALA A 18 10.09 -6.33 2.51
N MET A 19 9.43 -7.22 1.76
CA MET A 19 9.70 -7.39 0.34
C MET A 19 9.28 -6.20 -0.51
N THR A 20 8.36 -5.37 -0.02
CA THR A 20 7.94 -4.17 -0.75
C THR A 20 8.91 -3.00 -0.56
N ILE A 21 9.73 -3.01 0.48
CA ILE A 21 10.57 -1.87 0.82
C ILE A 21 11.51 -1.45 -0.31
N PRO A 22 12.28 -2.37 -0.94
CA PRO A 22 13.15 -1.97 -2.05
C PRO A 22 12.39 -1.33 -3.20
N VAL A 23 11.19 -1.85 -3.50
CA VAL A 23 10.36 -1.32 -4.57
C VAL A 23 9.85 0.07 -4.21
N VAL A 24 9.35 0.24 -2.98
CA VAL A 24 8.85 1.53 -2.50
C VAL A 24 9.98 2.57 -2.52
N TYR A 25 11.15 2.21 -2.04
CA TYR A 25 12.29 3.13 -2.04
C TYR A 25 12.71 3.51 -3.45
N SER A 26 12.69 2.54 -4.37
CA SER A 26 13.02 2.81 -5.78
C SER A 26 12.03 3.77 -6.41
N VAL A 27 10.74 3.58 -6.15
CA VAL A 27 9.70 4.47 -6.67
C VAL A 27 9.86 5.87 -6.09
N CYS A 28 10.14 5.97 -4.80
CA CYS A 28 10.37 7.27 -4.17
C CYS A 28 11.54 8.02 -4.82
N ARG A 29 12.62 7.31 -5.10
CA ARG A 29 13.80 7.91 -5.73
C ARG A 29 13.54 8.29 -7.18
N ALA A 30 12.70 7.52 -7.88
CA ALA A 30 12.34 7.79 -9.26
C ALA A 30 11.45 9.04 -9.38
N TYR A 31 10.68 9.34 -8.35
CA TYR A 31 9.75 10.47 -8.35
C TYR A 31 9.99 11.37 -7.13
N PRO A 32 11.12 12.07 -7.10
CA PRO A 32 11.50 12.83 -5.90
C PRO A 32 10.57 13.98 -5.55
N GLU A 33 9.77 14.44 -6.49
CA GLU A 33 8.82 15.53 -6.25
C GLU A 33 7.48 15.05 -5.71
N THR A 34 7.24 13.75 -5.74
CA THR A 34 6.02 13.15 -5.19
C THR A 34 6.29 12.69 -3.77
N THR A 35 5.39 12.99 -2.86
CA THR A 35 5.45 12.48 -1.49
C THR A 35 4.70 11.16 -1.44
N PHE A 36 5.31 10.15 -0.86
CA PHE A 36 4.69 8.85 -0.67
C PHE A 36 4.43 8.62 0.81
N VAL A 37 3.26 8.10 1.11
CA VAL A 37 2.88 7.74 2.47
C VAL A 37 2.67 6.25 2.51
N MET A 38 3.46 5.56 3.34
CA MET A 38 3.32 4.12 3.51
C MET A 38 2.48 3.84 4.73
N LEU A 39 1.34 3.18 4.53
CA LEU A 39 0.46 2.78 5.61
C LEU A 39 0.69 1.31 5.92
N THR A 40 1.14 1.03 7.13
CA THR A 40 1.44 -0.33 7.57
C THR A 40 1.25 -0.46 9.08
N GLN A 41 1.38 -1.66 9.61
CA GLN A 41 1.27 -1.87 11.05
C GLN A 41 2.58 -1.51 11.76
N LYS A 42 2.48 -1.32 13.08
CA LYS A 42 3.61 -0.81 13.88
C LYS A 42 4.88 -1.63 13.73
N VAL A 43 4.78 -2.95 13.84
CA VAL A 43 5.96 -3.81 13.75
C VAL A 43 6.64 -3.67 12.40
N ALA A 44 5.85 -3.70 11.33
CA ALA A 44 6.37 -3.56 9.98
C ALA A 44 6.93 -2.16 9.71
N SER A 45 6.36 -1.14 10.35
CA SER A 45 6.83 0.23 10.15
C SER A 45 8.29 0.40 10.57
N GLN A 46 8.75 -0.41 11.50
CA GLN A 46 10.12 -0.36 12.00
C GLN A 46 11.14 -0.88 10.99
N LEU A 47 10.70 -1.53 9.94
CA LEU A 47 11.57 -2.02 8.87
C LEU A 47 11.98 -0.91 7.89
N PHE A 48 11.30 0.22 7.92
CA PHE A 48 11.54 1.32 7.00
C PHE A 48 12.66 2.23 7.50
N ILE A 49 13.89 1.71 7.49
CA ILE A 49 15.07 2.46 7.92
C ILE A 49 15.74 3.12 6.71
N ASN A 50 16.38 4.26 6.98
CA ASN A 50 17.06 5.05 5.94
C ASN A 50 16.14 5.38 4.78
N ALA A 51 14.88 5.69 5.09
CA ALA A 51 13.87 5.96 4.09
C ALA A 51 14.20 7.23 3.29
N PRO A 52 13.83 7.26 2.00
CA PRO A 52 13.97 8.48 1.21
C PRO A 52 13.21 9.64 1.84
N ARG A 53 13.63 10.86 1.55
CA ARG A 53 13.03 12.07 2.13
C ARG A 53 11.54 12.20 1.83
N ASN A 54 11.12 11.73 0.67
CA ASN A 54 9.74 11.84 0.24
C ASN A 54 8.88 10.65 0.64
N LEU A 55 9.36 9.83 1.57
CA LEU A 55 8.58 8.73 2.14
C LEU A 55 8.24 9.02 3.59
N GLN A 56 6.96 8.99 3.91
CA GLN A 56 6.44 9.12 5.26
C GLN A 56 5.76 7.80 5.63
N VAL A 57 6.05 7.26 6.80
CA VAL A 57 5.43 6.02 7.26
C VAL A 57 4.37 6.33 8.30
N VAL A 58 3.18 5.82 8.09
CA VAL A 58 2.04 5.99 9.00
C VAL A 58 1.62 4.63 9.53
N VAL A 59 1.38 4.55 10.81
CA VAL A 59 1.04 3.29 11.47
C VAL A 59 -0.47 3.13 11.59
N ALA A 60 -0.97 1.97 11.16
CA ALA A 60 -2.35 1.57 11.35
C ALA A 60 -2.43 0.62 12.55
N ASP A 61 -3.23 0.98 13.54
CA ASP A 61 -3.44 0.15 14.72
C ASP A 61 -4.73 -0.64 14.56
N VAL A 62 -4.68 -1.67 13.70
CA VAL A 62 -5.87 -2.42 13.32
C VAL A 62 -6.41 -3.34 14.42
N LYS A 63 -5.64 -3.57 15.46
CA LYS A 63 -6.09 -4.35 16.61
C LYS A 63 -6.54 -3.49 17.79
N GLY A 64 -6.31 -2.20 17.72
CA GLY A 64 -6.66 -1.25 18.76
C GLY A 64 -7.52 -0.12 18.22
N ARG A 65 -6.94 1.07 18.11
CA ARG A 65 -7.66 2.28 17.73
C ARG A 65 -8.37 2.20 16.37
N HIS A 66 -7.78 1.47 15.44
CA HIS A 66 -8.33 1.31 14.09
C HIS A 66 -9.02 -0.03 13.89
N LYS A 67 -9.50 -0.63 14.97
CA LYS A 67 -10.16 -1.93 14.93
C LYS A 67 -11.59 -1.80 14.40
N GLY A 68 -11.98 -2.78 13.61
CA GLY A 68 -13.34 -2.88 13.08
C GLY A 68 -13.68 -1.81 12.07
N PHE A 69 -14.93 -1.78 11.66
CA PHE A 69 -15.39 -0.88 10.61
C PHE A 69 -15.26 0.60 11.03
N VAL A 70 -15.64 0.91 12.26
CA VAL A 70 -15.54 2.27 12.79
C VAL A 70 -14.08 2.71 12.90
N GLY A 71 -13.22 1.81 13.37
CA GLY A 71 -11.79 2.09 13.48
C GLY A 71 -11.17 2.35 12.12
N LEU A 72 -11.57 1.59 11.10
CA LEU A 72 -11.08 1.80 9.73
C LEU A 72 -11.56 3.13 9.17
N TYR A 73 -12.78 3.53 9.51
CA TYR A 73 -13.27 4.85 9.12
C TYR A 73 -12.41 5.96 9.73
N HIS A 74 -12.08 5.85 11.00
CA HIS A 74 -11.21 6.81 11.67
C HIS A 74 -9.83 6.84 11.03
N LEU A 75 -9.28 5.68 10.70
CA LEU A 75 -8.00 5.59 10.00
C LEU A 75 -8.06 6.29 8.65
N ALA A 76 -9.11 6.04 7.88
CA ALA A 76 -9.29 6.68 6.58
C ALA A 76 -9.35 8.21 6.72
N ARG A 77 -10.04 8.71 7.74
CA ARG A 77 -10.11 10.14 7.99
C ARG A 77 -8.77 10.74 8.39
N GLU A 78 -8.02 10.04 9.22
CA GLU A 78 -6.67 10.48 9.61
C GLU A 78 -5.77 10.59 8.39
N VAL A 79 -5.81 9.58 7.52
CA VAL A 79 -5.01 9.58 6.30
C VAL A 79 -5.48 10.65 5.32
N ARG A 80 -6.78 10.86 5.22
CA ARG A 80 -7.33 11.91 4.37
C ARG A 80 -6.79 13.28 4.73
N ARG A 81 -6.57 13.54 6.01
CA ARG A 81 -6.01 14.82 6.48
C ARG A 81 -4.62 15.08 5.97
N LEU A 82 -3.93 14.05 5.48
CA LEU A 82 -2.61 14.21 4.90
C LEU A 82 -2.66 14.71 3.45
N SER A 83 -3.85 14.99 2.92
CA SER A 83 -4.05 15.50 1.56
C SER A 83 -3.56 14.53 0.49
N ILE A 84 -3.98 13.28 0.61
CA ILE A 84 -3.63 12.23 -0.34
C ILE A 84 -4.35 12.45 -1.67
N ASP A 85 -3.64 12.37 -2.78
CA ASP A 85 -4.20 12.49 -4.12
C ASP A 85 -4.61 11.16 -4.71
N ALA A 86 -3.87 10.11 -4.38
CA ALA A 86 -4.09 8.79 -4.93
C ALA A 86 -3.71 7.72 -3.92
N VAL A 87 -4.28 6.54 -4.09
CA VAL A 87 -4.03 5.40 -3.23
C VAL A 87 -3.61 4.21 -4.08
N ALA A 88 -2.53 3.57 -3.69
CA ALA A 88 -2.09 2.31 -4.27
C ALA A 88 -2.23 1.22 -3.22
N ASP A 89 -3.20 0.35 -3.40
CA ASP A 89 -3.44 -0.76 -2.46
C ASP A 89 -2.68 -1.99 -2.93
N LEU A 90 -1.63 -2.33 -2.22
CA LEU A 90 -0.80 -3.50 -2.50
C LEU A 90 -1.24 -4.72 -1.71
N HIS A 91 -2.24 -4.58 -0.87
CA HIS A 91 -2.67 -5.64 0.04
C HIS A 91 -3.93 -6.35 -0.44
N ASP A 92 -4.95 -5.57 -0.85
CA ASP A 92 -6.22 -6.07 -1.38
C ASP A 92 -6.89 -7.12 -0.49
N VAL A 93 -7.06 -6.77 0.76
CA VAL A 93 -7.80 -7.60 1.72
C VAL A 93 -9.05 -6.84 2.19
N LEU A 94 -9.89 -7.47 2.99
CA LEU A 94 -11.14 -6.86 3.44
C LEU A 94 -10.91 -5.48 4.08
N ARG A 95 -9.93 -5.36 4.96
CA ARG A 95 -9.62 -4.07 5.60
C ARG A 95 -9.29 -2.99 4.60
N THR A 96 -8.45 -3.31 3.61
CA THR A 96 -8.06 -2.32 2.62
C THR A 96 -9.19 -2.01 1.65
N LYS A 97 -10.08 -2.97 1.40
CA LYS A 97 -11.28 -2.72 0.59
C LYS A 97 -12.20 -1.73 1.27
N VAL A 98 -12.34 -1.82 2.58
CA VAL A 98 -13.13 -0.86 3.35
C VAL A 98 -12.50 0.53 3.28
N LEU A 99 -11.19 0.62 3.46
CA LEU A 99 -10.48 1.89 3.33
C LEU A 99 -10.65 2.49 1.95
N ARG A 100 -10.52 1.67 0.90
CA ARG A 100 -10.70 2.13 -0.48
C ARG A 100 -12.09 2.67 -0.72
N PHE A 101 -13.10 2.05 -0.13
CA PHE A 101 -14.48 2.52 -0.23
C PHE A 101 -14.59 3.96 0.25
N PHE A 102 -14.04 4.25 1.41
CA PHE A 102 -14.08 5.61 1.95
C PHE A 102 -13.30 6.58 1.08
N PHE A 103 -12.12 6.19 0.60
CA PHE A 103 -11.32 7.06 -0.25
C PHE A 103 -12.03 7.36 -1.57
N LYS A 104 -12.66 6.37 -2.17
CA LYS A 104 -13.45 6.57 -3.39
C LYS A 104 -14.63 7.48 -3.14
N LEU A 105 -15.28 7.31 -2.00
CA LEU A 105 -16.41 8.15 -1.62
C LEU A 105 -16.01 9.62 -1.52
N TRP A 106 -14.79 9.88 -1.12
CA TRP A 106 -14.25 11.24 -1.00
C TRP A 106 -13.59 11.75 -2.28
N GLY A 107 -13.68 11.00 -3.37
CA GLY A 107 -13.15 11.43 -4.65
C GLY A 107 -11.66 11.21 -4.85
N ILE A 108 -11.03 10.40 -4.00
CA ILE A 108 -9.61 10.10 -4.13
C ILE A 108 -9.44 8.95 -5.12
N ARG A 109 -8.48 9.07 -6.02
CA ARG A 109 -8.18 8.01 -6.97
C ARG A 109 -7.58 6.80 -6.28
N VAL A 110 -8.06 5.62 -6.66
CA VAL A 110 -7.61 4.37 -6.05
C VAL A 110 -7.19 3.41 -7.14
N ALA A 111 -5.97 2.89 -7.01
CA ALA A 111 -5.47 1.81 -7.84
C ALA A 111 -5.21 0.60 -6.95
N VAL A 112 -5.58 -0.57 -7.43
CA VAL A 112 -5.32 -1.81 -6.72
C VAL A 112 -4.26 -2.56 -7.48
N ILE A 113 -3.19 -2.91 -6.78
CA ILE A 113 -2.15 -3.74 -7.36
C ILE A 113 -2.26 -5.09 -6.69
N ASP A 114 -3.05 -5.96 -7.29
CA ASP A 114 -3.20 -7.33 -6.81
C ASP A 114 -2.03 -8.15 -7.30
N LYS A 115 -0.95 -8.01 -6.60
CA LYS A 115 0.30 -8.64 -6.98
C LYS A 115 0.19 -10.16 -6.97
N GLY A 116 -0.52 -10.71 -6.00
CA GLY A 116 -0.72 -12.15 -5.92
C GLY A 116 -1.49 -12.71 -7.10
N ARG A 117 -2.60 -12.05 -7.44
CA ARG A 117 -3.40 -12.48 -8.59
C ARG A 117 -2.64 -12.31 -9.89
N LYS A 118 -1.96 -11.19 -10.05
CA LYS A 118 -1.17 -10.93 -11.24
C LYS A 118 -0.05 -11.95 -11.38
N GLU A 119 0.62 -12.28 -10.32
CA GLU A 119 1.66 -13.29 -10.31
C GLU A 119 1.11 -14.65 -10.69
N LYS A 120 -0.06 -15.01 -10.18
CA LYS A 120 -0.71 -16.27 -10.53
C LYS A 120 -1.06 -16.32 -12.01
N GLN A 121 -1.58 -15.24 -12.55
CA GLN A 121 -1.92 -15.17 -13.96
C GLN A 121 -0.67 -15.30 -14.83
N GLU A 122 0.39 -14.59 -14.50
CA GLU A 122 1.64 -14.67 -15.20
C GLU A 122 2.24 -16.06 -15.11
N LEU A 123 2.20 -16.64 -13.93
CA LEU A 123 2.72 -17.98 -13.70
C LEU A 123 1.97 -19.00 -14.56
N THR A 124 0.65 -18.92 -14.58
CA THR A 124 -0.19 -19.82 -15.37
C THR A 124 0.10 -19.66 -16.86
N SER A 125 0.16 -18.42 -17.33
CA SER A 125 0.45 -18.15 -18.74
C SER A 125 1.82 -18.66 -19.14
N ARG A 126 2.82 -18.43 -18.32
CA ARG A 126 4.17 -18.87 -18.60
C ARG A 126 4.33 -20.37 -18.52
N ARG A 127 3.64 -21.02 -17.61
CA ARG A 127 3.63 -22.47 -17.54
C ARG A 127 3.03 -23.06 -18.80
N ALA A 128 1.97 -22.47 -19.29
CA ALA A 128 1.36 -22.92 -20.52
C ALA A 128 2.31 -22.80 -21.71
N LYS A 129 3.20 -21.79 -21.67
CA LYS A 129 4.12 -21.54 -22.77
C LYS A 129 5.46 -22.25 -22.59
N VAL A 130 6.04 -22.16 -21.39
CA VAL A 130 7.41 -22.60 -21.16
C VAL A 130 7.56 -23.58 -20.00
N LEU A 131 6.49 -23.85 -19.29
CA LEU A 131 6.46 -24.83 -18.21
C LEU A 131 7.45 -24.51 -17.08
N ARG A 132 7.53 -23.28 -16.69
CA ARG A 132 8.43 -22.91 -15.60
C ARG A 132 7.73 -22.02 -14.58
N PRO A 133 8.13 -22.12 -13.32
CA PRO A 133 7.60 -21.24 -12.29
C PRO A 133 8.09 -19.83 -12.50
N LEU A 134 7.30 -18.86 -12.06
CA LEU A 134 7.65 -17.48 -12.25
C LEU A 134 8.58 -16.97 -11.17
N ARG A 135 8.47 -17.42 -9.97
CA ARG A 135 9.38 -16.99 -8.93
C ARG A 135 9.35 -17.92 -7.77
#